data_a66fb9248cd7af3c45fcb4d98b8efd30
#
_entry.id   a66fb9248cd7af3c45fcb4d98b8efd30
#
_cell.length_a   1.000
_cell.length_b   1.000
_cell.length_c   1.000
_cell.angle_alpha   90.00
_cell.angle_beta   90.00
_cell.angle_gamma   90.00
#
_symmetry.space_group_name_H-M   'P 1'
#
loop_
_entity.id
_entity.type
_entity.pdbx_description
1 polymer ?
#
loop_
_entity_poly.entity_id
_entity_poly.type
_entity_poly.pdbx_seq_one_letter_code
_entity_poly.pdbx_strand_id
1 'polypeptide(L)'
;PTRRSSDLLGIINNLKVENKRLKDQFHVQRKNLEKYAREYYLMGNECIIQAHDSRAAIANYDKAIELNPSYTDAWIRKGITLHNDKEYYEAEVCLNEAVRLSPALFKAIYNRGKNRLALDNIEGALGDFDRAVSLKPEHPKAHEYFGDALMRVGKEEEAALQWAIAERLREKKSKN
;
A
#
# COMPACT_ATOMS: atom_id res chain seq x y z
N PRO A 1 -16.90 0.98 56.34
CA PRO A 1 -16.76 0.09 55.17
C PRO A 1 -16.86 -1.34 55.63
N THR A 2 -17.88 -2.05 55.15
CA THR A 2 -18.10 -3.45 55.51
C THR A 2 -16.95 -4.30 54.94
N ARG A 3 -16.57 -5.39 55.64
CA ARG A 3 -15.49 -6.31 55.23
C ARG A 3 -15.58 -6.70 53.74
N ARG A 4 -16.82 -6.84 53.21
CA ARG A 4 -17.10 -7.09 51.78
C ARG A 4 -16.62 -5.97 50.82
N SER A 5 -16.69 -4.69 51.21
CA SER A 5 -16.27 -3.59 50.33
C SER A 5 -14.74 -3.46 50.26
N SER A 6 -14.01 -3.81 51.32
CA SER A 6 -12.54 -3.84 51.28
C SER A 6 -12.03 -5.00 50.43
N ASP A 7 -12.69 -6.17 50.47
CA ASP A 7 -12.33 -7.34 49.66
C ASP A 7 -12.58 -7.06 48.15
N LEU A 8 -13.71 -6.42 47.81
CA LEU A 8 -14.01 -5.99 46.43
C LEU A 8 -12.99 -4.96 45.90
N LEU A 9 -12.58 -4.01 46.75
CA LEU A 9 -11.58 -3.02 46.39
C LEU A 9 -10.21 -3.68 46.09
N GLY A 10 -9.84 -4.68 46.90
CA GLY A 10 -8.65 -5.50 46.69
C GLY A 10 -8.69 -6.24 45.34
N ILE A 11 -9.81 -6.89 45.03
CA ILE A 11 -10.01 -7.59 43.75
C ILE A 11 -9.92 -6.62 42.55
N ILE A 12 -10.59 -5.46 42.64
CA ILE A 12 -10.55 -4.43 41.60
C ILE A 12 -9.09 -3.95 41.34
N ASN A 13 -8.34 -3.72 42.41
CA ASN A 13 -6.94 -3.28 42.26
C ASN A 13 -6.06 -4.37 41.63
N ASN A 14 -6.22 -5.63 42.02
CA ASN A 14 -5.51 -6.76 41.42
C ASN A 14 -5.85 -6.89 39.93
N LEU A 15 -7.13 -6.78 39.54
CA LEU A 15 -7.56 -6.81 38.16
C LEU A 15 -6.97 -5.64 37.34
N LYS A 16 -6.89 -4.44 37.92
CA LYS A 16 -6.24 -3.28 37.24
C LYS A 16 -4.74 -3.53 36.98
N VAL A 17 -4.04 -4.11 37.96
CA VAL A 17 -2.61 -4.43 37.81
C VAL A 17 -2.42 -5.49 36.74
N GLU A 18 -3.20 -6.56 36.75
CA GLU A 18 -3.10 -7.63 35.74
C GLU A 18 -3.48 -7.14 34.34
N ASN A 19 -4.52 -6.33 34.19
CA ASN A 19 -4.88 -5.71 32.93
C ASN A 19 -3.75 -4.83 32.39
N LYS A 20 -3.06 -4.07 33.23
CA LYS A 20 -1.90 -3.29 32.82
C LYS A 20 -0.78 -4.20 32.31
N ARG A 21 -0.44 -5.25 33.07
CA ARG A 21 0.59 -6.22 32.71
C ARG A 21 0.30 -6.88 31.35
N LEU A 22 -0.94 -7.31 31.12
CA LEU A 22 -1.37 -7.91 29.86
C LEU A 22 -1.23 -6.92 28.69
N LYS A 23 -1.66 -5.66 28.88
CA LYS A 23 -1.48 -4.61 27.86
C LYS A 23 0.00 -4.40 27.50
N ASP A 24 0.89 -4.39 28.50
CA ASP A 24 2.32 -4.22 28.28
C ASP A 24 2.91 -5.42 27.51
N GLN A 25 2.49 -6.65 27.86
CA GLN A 25 2.89 -7.87 27.14
C GLN A 25 2.40 -7.85 25.67
N PHE A 26 1.13 -7.51 25.42
CA PHE A 26 0.59 -7.37 24.06
C PHE A 26 1.34 -6.31 23.25
N HIS A 27 1.71 -5.20 23.89
CA HIS A 27 2.47 -4.16 23.21
C HIS A 27 3.85 -4.64 22.77
N VAL A 28 4.56 -5.38 23.63
CA VAL A 28 5.87 -5.98 23.29
C VAL A 28 5.72 -7.00 22.17
N GLN A 29 4.74 -7.90 22.25
CA GLN A 29 4.50 -8.90 21.21
C GLN A 29 4.18 -8.24 19.86
N ARG A 30 3.32 -7.23 19.86
CA ARG A 30 2.99 -6.48 18.64
C ARG A 30 4.22 -5.83 17.99
N LYS A 31 5.09 -5.19 18.79
CA LYS A 31 6.34 -4.62 18.28
C LYS A 31 7.25 -5.68 17.64
N ASN A 32 7.31 -6.87 18.24
CA ASN A 32 8.09 -7.97 17.67
C ASN A 32 7.51 -8.44 16.33
N LEU A 33 6.18 -8.57 16.22
CA LEU A 33 5.52 -8.93 14.96
C LEU A 33 5.77 -7.88 13.87
N GLU A 34 5.65 -6.59 14.20
CA GLU A 34 5.95 -5.48 13.27
C GLU A 34 7.42 -5.51 12.79
N LYS A 35 8.36 -5.84 13.69
CA LYS A 35 9.78 -6.01 13.34
C LYS A 35 9.97 -7.15 12.36
N TYR A 36 9.46 -8.34 12.65
CA TYR A 36 9.57 -9.50 11.76
C TYR A 36 8.86 -9.28 10.43
N ALA A 37 7.69 -8.64 10.43
CA ALA A 37 7.01 -8.26 9.19
C ALA A 37 7.90 -7.39 8.29
N ARG A 38 8.62 -6.43 8.88
CA ARG A 38 9.57 -5.60 8.15
C ARG A 38 10.76 -6.39 7.62
N GLU A 39 11.29 -7.34 8.37
CA GLU A 39 12.38 -8.21 7.91
C GLU A 39 11.96 -9.02 6.68
N TYR A 40 10.80 -9.68 6.71
CA TYR A 40 10.26 -10.39 5.56
C TYR A 40 10.00 -9.47 4.36
N TYR A 41 9.47 -8.27 4.59
CA TYR A 41 9.31 -7.28 3.52
C TYR A 41 10.64 -6.93 2.84
N LEU A 42 11.72 -6.75 3.61
CA LEU A 42 13.06 -6.47 3.07
C LEU A 42 13.61 -7.67 2.30
N MET A 43 13.46 -8.89 2.82
CA MET A 43 13.84 -10.13 2.12
C MET A 43 13.10 -10.24 0.77
N GLY A 44 11.82 -9.92 0.72
CA GLY A 44 11.06 -9.89 -0.53
C GLY A 44 11.61 -8.88 -1.54
N ASN A 45 12.01 -7.69 -1.08
CA ASN A 45 12.67 -6.70 -1.95
C ASN A 45 14.04 -7.22 -2.47
N GLU A 46 14.81 -7.89 -1.64
CA GLU A 46 16.09 -8.48 -2.05
C GLU A 46 15.92 -9.57 -3.10
N CYS A 47 14.90 -10.42 -2.97
CA CYS A 47 14.58 -11.44 -3.98
C CYS A 47 14.34 -10.80 -5.37
N ILE A 48 13.67 -9.64 -5.44
CA ILE A 48 13.46 -8.92 -6.71
C ILE A 48 14.76 -8.31 -7.22
N ILE A 49 15.55 -7.68 -6.36
CA ILE A 49 16.74 -6.91 -6.77
C ILE A 49 17.89 -7.84 -7.19
N GLN A 50 18.15 -8.89 -6.42
CA GLN A 50 19.32 -9.74 -6.62
C GLN A 50 19.06 -10.94 -7.51
N ALA A 51 17.91 -11.59 -7.33
CA ALA A 51 17.61 -12.86 -7.99
C ALA A 51 16.55 -12.76 -9.10
N HIS A 52 15.85 -11.64 -9.23
CA HIS A 52 14.68 -11.45 -10.10
C HIS A 52 13.63 -12.56 -9.86
N ASP A 53 13.56 -13.06 -8.62
CA ASP A 53 12.66 -14.14 -8.21
C ASP A 53 11.36 -13.55 -7.62
N SER A 54 10.39 -13.35 -8.51
CA SER A 54 9.05 -12.87 -8.13
C SER A 54 8.33 -13.82 -7.17
N ARG A 55 8.50 -15.14 -7.34
CA ARG A 55 7.82 -16.13 -6.51
C ARG A 55 8.32 -16.09 -5.07
N ALA A 56 9.64 -16.07 -4.88
CA ALA A 56 10.24 -15.93 -3.56
C ALA A 56 9.89 -14.57 -2.93
N ALA A 57 9.85 -13.50 -3.71
CA ALA A 57 9.44 -12.19 -3.24
C ALA A 57 8.00 -12.18 -2.74
N ILE A 58 7.05 -12.73 -3.51
CA ILE A 58 5.64 -12.83 -3.14
C ILE A 58 5.49 -13.62 -1.83
N ALA A 59 6.17 -14.77 -1.69
CA ALA A 59 6.12 -15.57 -0.48
C ALA A 59 6.61 -14.79 0.77
N ASN A 60 7.65 -13.97 0.61
CA ASN A 60 8.16 -13.11 1.70
C ASN A 60 7.18 -11.95 2.02
N TYR A 61 6.56 -11.34 1.00
CA TYR A 61 5.52 -10.32 1.25
C TYR A 61 4.30 -10.92 1.94
N ASP A 62 3.92 -12.17 1.61
CA ASP A 62 2.83 -12.88 2.29
C ASP A 62 3.14 -13.08 3.76
N LYS A 63 4.36 -13.48 4.11
CA LYS A 63 4.80 -13.58 5.51
C LYS A 63 4.77 -12.24 6.23
N ALA A 64 5.19 -11.17 5.56
CA ALA A 64 5.11 -9.83 6.12
C ALA A 64 3.66 -9.40 6.41
N ILE A 65 2.74 -9.72 5.50
CA ILE A 65 1.30 -9.42 5.61
C ILE A 65 0.65 -10.30 6.70
N GLU A 66 1.01 -11.57 6.80
CA GLU A 66 0.53 -12.48 7.85
C GLU A 66 0.89 -11.95 9.24
N LEU A 67 2.12 -11.49 9.42
CA LEU A 67 2.60 -10.92 10.68
C LEU A 67 2.04 -9.53 10.99
N ASN A 68 1.81 -8.72 9.97
CA ASN A 68 1.21 -7.40 10.09
C ASN A 68 0.26 -7.11 8.91
N PRO A 69 -1.02 -7.47 9.02
CA PRO A 69 -2.02 -7.22 7.97
C PRO A 69 -2.20 -5.74 7.58
N SER A 70 -1.77 -4.81 8.43
CA SER A 70 -1.82 -3.37 8.16
C SER A 70 -0.55 -2.83 7.47
N TYR A 71 0.37 -3.69 7.07
CA TYR A 71 1.62 -3.29 6.45
C TYR A 71 1.41 -2.91 4.97
N THR A 72 0.95 -1.69 4.74
CA THR A 72 0.58 -1.16 3.42
C THR A 72 1.66 -1.35 2.36
N ASP A 73 2.95 -1.13 2.70
CA ASP A 73 4.05 -1.29 1.74
C ASP A 73 4.22 -2.74 1.26
N ALA A 74 3.95 -3.73 2.10
CA ALA A 74 4.00 -5.14 1.70
C ALA A 74 2.88 -5.47 0.71
N TRP A 75 1.66 -4.99 0.95
CA TRP A 75 0.56 -5.09 0.01
C TRP A 75 0.87 -4.45 -1.33
N ILE A 76 1.44 -3.24 -1.33
CA ILE A 76 1.83 -2.54 -2.58
C ILE A 76 2.91 -3.32 -3.33
N ARG A 77 3.95 -3.79 -2.65
CA ARG A 77 5.05 -4.52 -3.29
C ARG A 77 4.58 -5.83 -3.88
N LYS A 78 3.77 -6.60 -3.13
CA LYS A 78 3.14 -7.82 -3.65
C LYS A 78 2.30 -7.50 -4.89
N GLY A 79 1.44 -6.49 -4.85
CA GLY A 79 0.60 -6.10 -5.98
C GLY A 79 1.40 -5.65 -7.20
N ILE A 80 2.52 -4.91 -7.01
CA ILE A 80 3.41 -4.53 -8.12
C ILE A 80 4.10 -5.76 -8.72
N THR A 81 4.55 -6.70 -7.90
CA THR A 81 5.21 -7.93 -8.38
C THR A 81 4.24 -8.77 -9.19
N LEU A 82 3.03 -9.01 -8.69
CA LEU A 82 1.97 -9.71 -9.40
C LEU A 82 1.59 -9.01 -10.72
N HIS A 83 1.47 -7.69 -10.72
CA HIS A 83 1.22 -6.91 -11.95
C HIS A 83 2.33 -7.13 -13.00
N ASN A 84 3.59 -7.13 -12.58
CA ASN A 84 4.72 -7.36 -13.50
C ASN A 84 4.73 -8.78 -14.07
N ASP A 85 4.27 -9.76 -13.27
CA ASP A 85 4.09 -11.15 -13.68
C ASP A 85 2.79 -11.37 -14.49
N LYS A 86 2.02 -10.29 -14.76
CA LYS A 86 0.73 -10.28 -15.47
C LYS A 86 -0.43 -10.97 -14.73
N GLU A 87 -0.26 -11.21 -13.44
CA GLU A 87 -1.32 -11.72 -12.57
C GLU A 87 -2.18 -10.55 -12.06
N TYR A 88 -2.90 -9.92 -13.00
CA TYR A 88 -3.55 -8.63 -12.77
C TYR A 88 -4.72 -8.71 -11.77
N TYR A 89 -5.45 -9.82 -11.72
CA TYR A 89 -6.58 -9.97 -10.79
C TYR A 89 -6.10 -10.08 -9.35
N GLU A 90 -5.05 -10.84 -9.09
CA GLU A 90 -4.41 -10.98 -7.79
C GLU A 90 -3.73 -9.66 -7.37
N ALA A 91 -3.12 -8.96 -8.33
CA ALA A 91 -2.58 -7.62 -8.11
C ALA A 91 -3.65 -6.63 -7.67
N GLU A 92 -4.86 -6.67 -8.30
CA GLU A 92 -5.98 -5.80 -7.94
C GLU A 92 -6.42 -6.00 -6.49
N VAL A 93 -6.48 -7.25 -6.02
CA VAL A 93 -6.81 -7.56 -4.62
C VAL A 93 -5.81 -6.89 -3.67
N CYS A 94 -4.51 -7.06 -3.94
CA CYS A 94 -3.45 -6.50 -3.11
C CYS A 94 -3.46 -4.96 -3.12
N LEU A 95 -3.63 -4.35 -4.29
CA LEU A 95 -3.62 -2.90 -4.44
C LEU A 95 -4.89 -2.25 -3.87
N ASN A 96 -6.03 -2.94 -3.93
CA ASN A 96 -7.26 -2.50 -3.26
C ASN A 96 -7.08 -2.46 -1.75
N GLU A 97 -6.46 -3.49 -1.17
CA GLU A 97 -6.19 -3.53 0.26
C GLU A 97 -5.19 -2.43 0.67
N ALA A 98 -4.16 -2.18 -0.13
CA ALA A 98 -3.23 -1.08 0.09
C ALA A 98 -3.92 0.29 0.10
N VAL A 99 -4.85 0.53 -0.84
CA VAL A 99 -5.64 1.78 -0.88
C VAL A 99 -6.63 1.85 0.27
N ARG A 100 -7.24 0.73 0.69
CA ARG A 100 -8.10 0.69 1.87
C ARG A 100 -7.36 1.07 3.14
N LEU A 101 -6.15 0.55 3.33
CA LEU A 101 -5.29 0.84 4.49
C LEU A 101 -4.74 2.27 4.48
N SER A 102 -4.45 2.81 3.31
CA SER A 102 -3.85 4.13 3.15
C SER A 102 -4.46 4.88 1.96
N PRO A 103 -5.67 5.48 2.12
CA PRO A 103 -6.45 6.04 1.02
C PRO A 103 -5.82 7.24 0.31
N ALA A 104 -4.88 7.94 0.94
CA ALA A 104 -4.17 9.09 0.36
C ALA A 104 -2.72 8.76 -0.05
N LEU A 105 -2.36 7.48 -0.09
CA LEU A 105 -1.01 7.09 -0.47
C LEU A 105 -0.88 7.03 -2.00
N PHE A 106 -0.20 8.02 -2.58
CA PHE A 106 0.05 8.11 -4.02
C PHE A 106 0.47 6.78 -4.66
N LYS A 107 1.45 6.09 -4.05
CA LYS A 107 2.02 4.86 -4.59
C LYS A 107 0.99 3.74 -4.74
N ALA A 108 0.06 3.60 -3.78
CA ALA A 108 -1.00 2.60 -3.83
C ALA A 108 -2.00 2.93 -4.94
N ILE A 109 -2.48 4.16 -4.99
CA ILE A 109 -3.47 4.63 -5.97
C ILE A 109 -2.90 4.56 -7.40
N TYR A 110 -1.68 5.08 -7.60
CA TYR A 110 -1.02 5.07 -8.90
C TYR A 110 -0.81 3.66 -9.45
N ASN A 111 -0.34 2.71 -8.63
CA ASN A 111 -0.13 1.34 -9.09
C ASN A 111 -1.46 0.60 -9.31
N ARG A 112 -2.52 0.91 -8.53
CA ARG A 112 -3.85 0.38 -8.80
C ARG A 112 -4.41 0.89 -10.12
N GLY A 113 -4.26 2.18 -10.43
CA GLY A 113 -4.62 2.76 -11.72
C GLY A 113 -3.93 2.04 -12.89
N LYS A 114 -2.61 1.80 -12.78
CA LYS A 114 -1.86 1.02 -13.78
C LYS A 114 -2.42 -0.39 -13.95
N ASN A 115 -2.70 -1.06 -12.86
CA ASN A 115 -3.25 -2.41 -12.89
C ASN A 115 -4.64 -2.45 -13.54
N ARG A 116 -5.47 -1.47 -13.23
CA ARG A 116 -6.80 -1.31 -13.82
C ARG A 116 -6.76 -1.06 -15.31
N LEU A 117 -5.78 -0.29 -15.81
CA LEU A 117 -5.53 -0.17 -17.26
C LEU A 117 -5.19 -1.52 -17.91
N ALA A 118 -4.40 -2.34 -17.25
CA ALA A 118 -4.05 -3.67 -17.74
C ALA A 118 -5.26 -4.64 -17.72
N LEU A 119 -6.19 -4.45 -16.77
CA LEU A 119 -7.46 -5.16 -16.70
C LEU A 119 -8.56 -4.61 -17.61
N ASP A 120 -8.26 -3.58 -18.40
CA ASP A 120 -9.23 -2.82 -19.21
C ASP A 120 -10.36 -2.15 -18.41
N ASN A 121 -10.15 -1.96 -17.10
CA ASN A 121 -11.05 -1.16 -16.24
C ASN A 121 -10.68 0.32 -16.35
N ILE A 122 -11.06 0.94 -17.48
CA ILE A 122 -10.64 2.29 -17.82
C ILE A 122 -11.23 3.34 -16.88
N GLU A 123 -12.51 3.22 -16.52
CA GLU A 123 -13.18 4.15 -15.59
C GLU A 123 -12.50 4.13 -14.20
N GLY A 124 -12.21 2.94 -13.68
CA GLY A 124 -11.50 2.80 -12.42
C GLY A 124 -10.09 3.37 -12.47
N ALA A 125 -9.40 3.20 -13.61
CA ALA A 125 -8.07 3.76 -13.83
C ALA A 125 -8.10 5.29 -13.90
N LEU A 126 -9.06 5.89 -14.60
CA LEU A 126 -9.26 7.34 -14.67
C LEU A 126 -9.42 7.95 -13.27
N GLY A 127 -10.29 7.36 -12.44
CA GLY A 127 -10.48 7.84 -11.08
C GLY A 127 -9.23 7.73 -10.21
N ASP A 128 -8.43 6.67 -10.39
CA ASP A 128 -7.17 6.53 -9.67
C ASP A 128 -6.10 7.51 -10.16
N PHE A 129 -5.98 7.75 -11.47
CA PHE A 129 -4.98 8.69 -11.99
C PHE A 129 -5.34 10.14 -11.70
N ASP A 130 -6.62 10.53 -11.75
CA ASP A 130 -7.06 11.86 -11.30
C ASP A 130 -6.63 12.13 -9.86
N ARG A 131 -6.87 11.17 -8.95
CA ARG A 131 -6.40 11.27 -7.57
C ARG A 131 -4.88 11.26 -7.46
N ALA A 132 -4.19 10.47 -8.27
CA ALA A 132 -2.73 10.39 -8.25
C ALA A 132 -2.08 11.72 -8.67
N VAL A 133 -2.55 12.37 -9.75
CA VAL A 133 -2.03 13.67 -10.18
C VAL A 133 -2.39 14.78 -9.20
N SER A 134 -3.54 14.69 -8.53
CA SER A 134 -3.91 15.60 -7.45
C SER A 134 -2.98 15.47 -6.23
N LEU A 135 -2.55 14.24 -5.88
CA LEU A 135 -1.64 13.99 -4.76
C LEU A 135 -0.19 14.33 -5.08
N LYS A 136 0.25 14.14 -6.33
CA LYS A 136 1.60 14.44 -6.80
C LYS A 136 1.57 15.07 -8.19
N PRO A 137 1.28 16.38 -8.29
CA PRO A 137 1.19 17.08 -9.58
C PRO A 137 2.52 17.11 -10.36
N GLU A 138 3.64 16.92 -9.68
CA GLU A 138 4.98 16.91 -10.28
C GLU A 138 5.46 15.53 -10.76
N HIS A 139 4.58 14.52 -10.80
CA HIS A 139 4.95 13.15 -11.19
C HIS A 139 4.67 12.88 -12.67
N PRO A 140 5.66 12.93 -13.59
CA PRO A 140 5.42 12.87 -15.02
C PRO A 140 4.68 11.62 -15.48
N LYS A 141 5.08 10.44 -14.95
CA LYS A 141 4.44 9.16 -15.33
C LYS A 141 2.97 9.05 -14.91
N ALA A 142 2.53 9.77 -13.87
CA ALA A 142 1.12 9.76 -13.50
C ALA A 142 0.29 10.51 -14.56
N HIS A 143 0.78 11.63 -15.05
CA HIS A 143 0.15 12.37 -16.15
C HIS A 143 0.16 11.57 -17.46
N GLU A 144 1.23 10.81 -17.77
CA GLU A 144 1.24 9.93 -18.95
C GLU A 144 0.14 8.89 -18.90
N TYR A 145 0.09 8.10 -17.82
CA TYR A 145 -0.94 7.07 -17.66
C TYR A 145 -2.34 7.66 -17.60
N PHE A 146 -2.49 8.88 -17.06
CA PHE A 146 -3.77 9.57 -17.09
C PHE A 146 -4.18 9.93 -18.52
N GLY A 147 -3.24 10.47 -19.32
CA GLY A 147 -3.45 10.73 -20.74
C GLY A 147 -3.81 9.46 -21.52
N ASP A 148 -3.09 8.35 -21.27
CA ASP A 148 -3.38 7.05 -21.90
C ASP A 148 -4.79 6.55 -21.56
N ALA A 149 -5.23 6.71 -20.33
CA ALA A 149 -6.58 6.35 -19.91
C ALA A 149 -7.65 7.24 -20.55
N LEU A 150 -7.41 8.56 -20.64
CA LEU A 150 -8.30 9.52 -21.29
C LEU A 150 -8.44 9.22 -22.79
N MET A 151 -7.35 8.88 -23.45
CA MET A 151 -7.36 8.50 -24.86
C MET A 151 -8.24 7.28 -25.13
N ARG A 152 -8.21 6.28 -24.25
CA ARG A 152 -9.04 5.07 -24.38
C ARG A 152 -10.56 5.35 -24.29
N VAL A 153 -10.97 6.45 -23.68
CA VAL A 153 -12.38 6.87 -23.62
C VAL A 153 -12.71 7.98 -24.66
N GLY A 154 -11.81 8.26 -25.60
CA GLY A 154 -12.00 9.23 -26.66
C GLY A 154 -11.89 10.70 -26.23
N LYS A 155 -11.31 10.99 -25.07
CA LYS A 155 -11.06 12.34 -24.54
C LYS A 155 -9.70 12.88 -25.02
N GLU A 156 -9.57 13.06 -26.33
CA GLU A 156 -8.30 13.36 -27.00
C GLU A 156 -7.66 14.67 -26.51
N GLU A 157 -8.45 15.74 -26.38
CA GLU A 157 -7.93 17.04 -25.93
C GLU A 157 -7.41 16.99 -24.48
N GLU A 158 -8.16 16.34 -23.59
CA GLU A 158 -7.75 16.15 -22.19
C GLU A 158 -6.49 15.27 -22.13
N ALA A 159 -6.40 14.22 -22.94
CA ALA A 159 -5.24 13.34 -23.03
C ALA A 159 -4.00 14.12 -23.49
N ALA A 160 -4.11 14.91 -24.56
CA ALA A 160 -3.03 15.73 -25.09
C ALA A 160 -2.50 16.72 -24.02
N LEU A 161 -3.38 17.33 -23.25
CA LEU A 161 -3.00 18.20 -22.13
C LEU A 161 -2.19 17.45 -21.07
N GLN A 162 -2.61 16.25 -20.69
CA GLN A 162 -1.88 15.47 -19.68
C GLN A 162 -0.49 15.05 -20.16
N TRP A 163 -0.35 14.65 -21.43
CA TRP A 163 0.94 14.31 -22.00
C TRP A 163 1.86 15.55 -22.12
N ALA A 164 1.35 16.71 -22.48
CA ALA A 164 2.11 17.96 -22.51
C ALA A 164 2.64 18.34 -21.11
N ILE A 165 1.83 18.16 -20.07
CA ILE A 165 2.26 18.35 -18.68
C ILE A 165 3.39 17.38 -18.32
N ALA A 166 3.24 16.11 -18.68
CA ALA A 166 4.26 15.08 -18.41
C ALA A 166 5.61 15.42 -19.07
N GLU A 167 5.59 15.87 -20.32
CA GLU A 167 6.79 16.27 -21.07
C GLU A 167 7.49 17.47 -20.42
N ARG A 168 6.75 18.53 -20.11
CA ARG A 168 7.27 19.71 -19.41
C ARG A 168 7.91 19.36 -18.07
N LEU A 169 7.33 18.43 -17.32
CA LEU A 169 7.87 17.98 -16.02
C LEU A 169 9.18 17.21 -16.20
N ARG A 170 9.34 16.43 -17.29
CA ARG A 170 10.60 15.75 -17.60
C ARG A 170 11.71 16.73 -17.98
N GLU A 171 11.40 17.70 -18.85
CA GLU A 171 12.37 18.72 -19.25
C GLU A 171 12.89 19.53 -18.05
N LYS A 172 12.00 19.88 -17.10
CA LYS A 172 12.39 20.56 -15.87
C LYS A 172 13.34 19.73 -15.01
N LYS A 173 13.15 18.39 -14.97
CA LYS A 173 14.04 17.48 -14.23
C LYS A 173 15.40 17.29 -14.88
N SER A 174 15.51 17.42 -16.20
CA SER A 174 16.79 17.26 -16.92
C SER A 174 17.69 18.49 -16.82
N LYS A 175 17.14 19.65 -16.41
CA LYS A 175 17.88 20.92 -16.30
C LYS A 175 18.37 21.23 -14.87
N ASN A 176 17.96 20.41 -13.89
CA ASN A 176 18.39 20.50 -12.49
C ASN A 176 19.29 19.29 -12.10
#